data_5d81d69eef82a41d443c0f48dbbabf5f
#
_entry.id   5d81d69eef82a41d443c0f48dbbabf5f
#
_cell.length_a   1.000
_cell.length_b   1.000
_cell.length_c   1.000
_cell.angle_alpha   90.00
_cell.angle_beta   90.00
_cell.angle_gamma   90.00
#
_symmetry.space_group_name_H-M   'P 1'
#
loop_
_entity.id
_entity.type
_entity.pdbx_description
1 polymer ?
#
loop_
_entity_poly.entity_id
_entity_poly.type
_entity_poly.pdbx_seq_one_letter_code
_entity_poly.pdbx_strand_id
1 'polypeptide(L)'
;MIKVQTGQIIEFYSNTCRVAGTTDTFKCRIQGRIDLVVGDFVKIAPAEGLTNCDAIVTERLDRATALFKSKDRVTKAVAANITHLGILVTFHPKTSLEFIDKWIVIA
;
A
#
# COMPACT_ATOMS: atom_id res chain seq x y z
N MET A 1 24.28 2.92 -5.50
CA MET A 1 24.09 2.95 -4.05
C MET A 1 22.74 3.57 -3.70
N ILE A 2 21.96 2.90 -2.90
CA ILE A 2 20.65 3.39 -2.48
C ILE A 2 20.83 4.41 -1.37
N LYS A 3 20.22 5.57 -1.54
CA LYS A 3 20.22 6.62 -0.51
C LYS A 3 18.88 6.57 0.23
N VAL A 4 18.84 7.12 1.43
CA VAL A 4 17.58 7.35 2.14
C VAL A 4 16.70 8.22 1.25
N GLN A 5 15.52 7.74 0.92
CA GLN A 5 14.62 8.44 0.00
C GLN A 5 13.17 8.09 0.29
N THR A 6 12.26 8.80 -0.36
CA THR A 6 10.83 8.55 -0.29
C THR A 6 10.37 7.84 -1.55
N GLY A 7 9.49 6.87 -1.40
CA GLY A 7 8.89 6.18 -2.51
C GLY A 7 7.45 5.79 -2.18
N GLN A 8 6.76 5.22 -3.17
CA GLN A 8 5.38 4.77 -3.02
C GLN A 8 5.30 3.26 -3.20
N ILE A 9 4.57 2.59 -2.32
CA ILE A 9 4.36 1.15 -2.40
C ILE A 9 3.48 0.84 -3.59
N ILE A 10 3.98 0.03 -4.51
CA ILE A 10 3.24 -0.40 -5.70
C ILE A 10 2.80 -1.86 -5.64
N GLU A 11 3.47 -2.67 -4.85
CA GLU A 11 3.08 -4.06 -4.58
C GLU A 11 3.37 -4.35 -3.12
N PHE A 12 2.49 -5.10 -2.48
CA PHE A 12 2.63 -5.43 -1.07
C PHE A 12 2.46 -6.93 -0.86
N TYR A 13 3.43 -7.51 -0.19
CA TYR A 13 3.41 -8.90 0.29
C TYR A 13 3.54 -8.85 1.81
N SER A 14 3.19 -9.88 2.51
CA SER A 14 3.09 -9.81 3.98
C SER A 14 4.32 -9.23 4.70
N ASN A 15 5.54 -9.56 4.26
CA ASN A 15 6.77 -9.10 4.90
C ASN A 15 7.64 -8.22 4.01
N THR A 16 7.31 -8.12 2.74
CA THR A 16 8.08 -7.37 1.77
C THR A 16 7.15 -6.55 0.91
N CYS A 17 7.70 -5.54 0.27
CA CYS A 17 6.93 -4.73 -0.66
C CYS A 17 7.86 -4.23 -1.76
N ARG A 18 7.25 -3.75 -2.84
CA ARG A 18 7.98 -3.10 -3.91
C ARG A 18 7.65 -1.62 -3.85
N VAL A 19 8.69 -0.80 -3.81
CA VAL A 19 8.57 0.65 -3.66
C VAL A 19 9.11 1.32 -4.92
N ALA A 20 8.30 2.18 -5.53
CA ALA A 20 8.72 2.99 -6.66
C ALA A 20 9.35 4.28 -6.13
N GLY A 21 10.65 4.41 -6.35
CA GLY A 21 11.38 5.62 -6.03
C GLY A 21 11.31 6.63 -7.18
N THR A 22 12.21 7.59 -7.17
CA THR A 22 12.24 8.65 -8.19
C THR A 22 12.58 8.10 -9.58
N THR A 23 13.55 7.21 -9.65
CA THR A 23 14.03 6.65 -10.93
C THR A 23 13.96 5.13 -11.00
N ASP A 24 13.92 4.46 -9.86
CA ASP A 24 14.01 3.00 -9.79
C ASP A 24 12.94 2.43 -8.89
N THR A 25 12.73 1.12 -9.04
CA THR A 25 11.86 0.35 -8.18
C THR A 25 12.71 -0.55 -7.30
N PHE A 26 12.41 -0.59 -6.01
CA PHE A 26 13.18 -1.33 -5.02
C PHE A 26 12.33 -2.39 -4.35
N LYS A 27 12.93 -3.58 -4.16
CA LYS A 27 12.34 -4.59 -3.29
C LYS A 27 12.73 -4.26 -1.86
N CYS A 28 11.75 -4.03 -1.02
CA CYS A 28 11.98 -3.56 0.34
C CYS A 28 11.47 -4.53 1.38
N ARG A 29 12.16 -4.58 2.49
CA ARG A 29 11.73 -5.27 3.69
C ARG A 29 11.15 -4.25 4.66
N ILE A 30 10.16 -4.65 5.44
CA ILE A 30 9.52 -3.76 6.40
C ILE A 30 10.22 -3.89 7.75
N GLN A 31 10.69 -2.78 8.29
CA GLN A 31 11.31 -2.74 9.60
C GLN A 31 10.24 -2.60 10.68
N GLY A 32 10.18 -3.57 11.58
CA GLY A 32 9.23 -3.53 12.69
C GLY A 32 7.80 -3.74 12.24
N ARG A 33 6.87 -3.19 13.01
CA ARG A 33 5.43 -3.31 12.75
C ARG A 33 4.89 -1.98 12.27
N ILE A 34 4.86 -1.81 10.96
CA ILE A 34 4.29 -0.63 10.33
C ILE A 34 3.08 -1.10 9.55
N ASP A 35 1.94 -0.44 9.76
CA ASP A 35 0.72 -0.75 9.03
C ASP A 35 0.81 -0.12 7.64
N LEU A 36 1.07 -0.94 6.63
CA LEU A 36 1.30 -0.49 5.26
C LEU A 36 0.31 -1.14 4.30
N VAL A 37 -0.06 -0.38 3.28
CA VAL A 37 -0.86 -0.89 2.15
C VAL A 37 -0.32 -0.31 0.85
N VAL A 38 -0.77 -0.88 -0.27
CA VAL A 38 -0.43 -0.36 -1.60
C VAL A 38 -0.86 1.11 -1.69
N GLY A 39 0.02 1.94 -2.24
CA GLY A 39 -0.21 3.37 -2.38
C GLY A 39 0.41 4.21 -1.28
N ASP A 40 0.79 3.62 -0.14
CA ASP A 40 1.45 4.37 0.93
C ASP A 40 2.78 4.96 0.45
N PHE A 41 3.03 6.20 0.83
CA PHE A 41 4.34 6.81 0.68
C PHE A 41 5.17 6.48 1.92
N VAL A 42 6.39 6.05 1.70
CA VAL A 42 7.27 5.55 2.74
C VAL A 42 8.67 6.10 2.58
N LYS A 43 9.41 6.14 3.69
CA LYS A 43 10.85 6.38 3.65
C LYS A 43 11.55 5.04 3.62
N ILE A 44 12.54 4.92 2.75
CA ILE A 44 13.36 3.73 2.62
C ILE A 44 14.82 4.07 2.87
N ALA A 45 15.53 3.12 3.42
CA ALA A 45 16.96 3.23 3.71
C ALA A 45 17.71 2.02 3.15
N PRO A 46 19.03 2.13 2.91
CA PRO A 46 19.81 1.00 2.41
C PRO A 46 19.66 -0.24 3.31
N ALA A 47 19.55 -1.41 2.67
CA ALA A 47 19.43 -2.68 3.39
C ALA A 47 20.80 -3.30 3.61
N GLU A 48 21.62 -2.67 4.43
CA GLU A 48 22.94 -3.17 4.73
C GLU A 48 22.86 -4.51 5.48
N GLY A 49 23.62 -5.49 5.02
CA GLY A 49 23.67 -6.80 5.64
C GLY A 49 22.50 -7.73 5.27
N LEU A 50 21.55 -7.30 4.46
CA LEU A 50 20.45 -8.13 4.01
C LEU A 50 20.70 -8.57 2.56
N THR A 51 20.41 -9.83 2.27
CA THR A 51 20.75 -10.43 0.99
C THR A 51 19.59 -10.46 -0.01
N ASN A 52 18.35 -10.39 0.46
CA ASN A 52 17.18 -10.61 -0.38
C ASN A 52 16.33 -9.37 -0.62
N CYS A 53 16.85 -8.21 -0.30
CA CYS A 53 16.13 -6.96 -0.54
C CYS A 53 17.12 -5.82 -0.84
N ASP A 54 16.61 -4.80 -1.52
CA ASP A 54 17.42 -3.63 -1.90
C ASP A 54 17.43 -2.56 -0.82
N ALA A 55 16.34 -2.45 -0.07
CA ALA A 55 16.17 -1.40 0.93
C ALA A 55 15.23 -1.86 2.04
N ILE A 56 15.11 -1.02 3.07
CA ILE A 56 14.23 -1.25 4.20
C ILE A 56 13.27 -0.08 4.31
N VAL A 57 11.98 -0.38 4.49
CA VAL A 57 10.98 0.64 4.82
C VAL A 57 11.13 0.98 6.30
N THR A 58 11.44 2.22 6.59
CA THR A 58 11.67 2.69 7.96
C THR A 58 10.51 3.47 8.54
N GLU A 59 9.71 4.12 7.68
CA GLU A 59 8.64 5.00 8.15
C GLU A 59 7.56 5.12 7.07
N ARG A 60 6.30 5.18 7.51
CA ARG A 60 5.18 5.52 6.64
C ARG A 60 4.88 7.01 6.77
N LEU A 61 4.67 7.67 5.63
CA LEU A 61 4.25 9.06 5.60
C LEU A 61 2.74 9.16 5.71
N ASP A 62 2.24 10.36 6.02
CA ASP A 62 0.80 10.58 6.16
C ASP A 62 0.07 10.31 4.86
N ARG A 63 -1.10 9.69 4.97
CA ARG A 63 -1.95 9.37 3.83
C ARG A 63 -2.80 10.57 3.46
N ALA A 64 -2.84 10.91 2.17
CA ALA A 64 -3.79 11.91 1.67
C ALA A 64 -5.19 11.32 1.59
N THR A 65 -5.28 10.07 1.10
CA THR A 65 -6.53 9.32 1.01
C THR A 65 -6.29 7.88 1.41
N ALA A 66 -7.35 7.16 1.75
CA ALA A 66 -7.26 5.72 1.99
C ALA A 66 -8.59 5.06 1.64
N LEU A 67 -8.50 3.84 1.10
CA LEU A 67 -9.65 3.00 0.83
C LEU A 67 -9.73 1.94 1.90
N PHE A 68 -10.88 1.84 2.56
CA PHE A 68 -11.11 0.89 3.63
C PHE A 68 -12.11 -0.16 3.21
N LYS A 69 -11.93 -1.36 3.71
CA LYS A 69 -12.89 -2.45 3.60
C LYS A 69 -13.45 -2.73 4.99
N SER A 70 -14.77 -2.70 5.12
CA SER A 70 -15.46 -3.02 6.36
C SER A 70 -16.01 -4.44 6.30
N LYS A 71 -15.67 -5.24 7.31
CA LYS A 71 -16.18 -6.61 7.45
C LYS A 71 -16.32 -6.93 8.93
N ASP A 72 -17.50 -7.40 9.32
CA ASP A 72 -17.76 -7.83 10.71
C ASP A 72 -17.39 -6.75 11.75
N ARG A 73 -17.77 -5.49 11.46
CA ARG A 73 -17.51 -4.31 12.31
C ARG A 73 -16.02 -3.93 12.38
N VAL A 74 -15.16 -4.59 11.63
CA VAL A 74 -13.74 -4.23 11.54
C VAL A 74 -13.51 -3.49 10.24
N THR A 75 -12.91 -2.31 10.31
CA THR A 75 -12.54 -1.53 9.15
C THR A 75 -11.03 -1.64 8.96
N LYS A 76 -10.62 -2.08 7.77
CA LYS A 76 -9.22 -2.28 7.46
C LYS A 76 -8.85 -1.54 6.18
N ALA A 77 -7.75 -0.80 6.21
CA ALA A 77 -7.23 -0.13 5.03
C ALA A 77 -6.74 -1.17 4.01
N VAL A 78 -7.06 -0.97 2.74
CA VAL A 78 -6.62 -1.86 1.65
C VAL A 78 -5.78 -1.14 0.61
N ALA A 79 -5.89 0.18 0.53
CA ALA A 79 -5.08 1.01 -0.36
C ALA A 79 -5.02 2.43 0.19
N ALA A 80 -4.00 3.18 -0.20
CA ALA A 80 -3.83 4.56 0.24
C ALA A 80 -3.41 5.44 -0.93
N ASN A 81 -3.58 6.76 -0.78
CA ASN A 81 -3.15 7.77 -1.74
C ASN A 81 -3.67 7.50 -3.15
N ILE A 82 -4.90 7.03 -3.22
CA ILE A 82 -5.56 6.73 -4.50
C ILE A 82 -6.06 8.04 -5.13
N THR A 83 -5.93 8.13 -6.44
CA THR A 83 -6.46 9.26 -7.22
C THR A 83 -7.74 8.91 -7.94
N HIS A 84 -7.90 7.63 -8.30
CA HIS A 84 -9.08 7.14 -9.00
C HIS A 84 -9.49 5.78 -8.46
N LEU A 85 -10.78 5.58 -8.32
CA LEU A 85 -11.34 4.29 -7.94
C LEU A 85 -12.23 3.79 -9.06
N GLY A 86 -11.83 2.67 -9.67
CA GLY A 86 -12.63 2.01 -10.69
C GLY A 86 -13.48 0.91 -10.07
N ILE A 87 -14.78 0.97 -10.27
CA ILE A 87 -15.68 -0.08 -9.83
C ILE A 87 -16.26 -0.75 -11.05
N LEU A 88 -15.99 -2.05 -11.19
CA LEU A 88 -16.55 -2.84 -12.29
C LEU A 88 -17.87 -3.45 -11.84
N VAL A 89 -18.94 -2.98 -12.46
CA VAL A 89 -20.28 -3.53 -12.24
C VAL A 89 -20.65 -4.37 -13.46
N THR A 90 -20.89 -5.64 -13.23
CA THR A 90 -21.33 -6.55 -14.32
C THR A 90 -22.83 -6.73 -14.24
N PHE A 91 -23.45 -7.10 -15.37
CA PHE A 91 -24.89 -7.39 -15.41
C PHE A 91 -25.24 -8.74 -14.81
N HIS A 92 -24.29 -9.35 -14.13
CA HIS A 92 -24.53 -10.63 -13.45
C HIS A 92 -25.48 -10.42 -12.27
N PRO A 93 -26.50 -11.29 -12.10
CA PRO A 93 -27.50 -11.12 -11.04
C PRO A 93 -26.94 -11.08 -9.62
N LYS A 94 -25.73 -11.60 -9.42
CA LYS A 94 -25.09 -11.65 -8.11
C LYS A 94 -24.34 -10.36 -7.75
N THR A 95 -24.21 -9.43 -8.67
CA THR A 95 -23.62 -8.14 -8.37
C THR A 95 -24.64 -7.30 -7.63
N SER A 96 -24.36 -6.95 -6.39
CA SER A 96 -25.27 -6.20 -5.55
C SER A 96 -24.67 -4.89 -5.08
N LEU A 97 -25.53 -3.96 -4.69
CA LEU A 97 -25.09 -2.70 -4.10
C LEU A 97 -24.32 -2.92 -2.79
N GLU A 98 -24.62 -3.99 -2.08
CA GLU A 98 -23.88 -4.35 -0.86
C GLU A 98 -22.40 -4.53 -1.11
N PHE A 99 -22.03 -5.10 -2.27
CA PHE A 99 -20.63 -5.26 -2.62
C PHE A 99 -19.94 -3.90 -2.75
N ILE A 100 -20.61 -2.92 -3.32
CA ILE A 100 -20.08 -1.56 -3.49
C ILE A 100 -20.04 -0.83 -2.14
N ASP A 101 -21.06 -1.00 -1.32
CA ASP A 101 -21.17 -0.33 -0.02
C ASP A 101 -20.11 -0.79 0.99
N LYS A 102 -19.46 -1.93 0.74
CA LYS A 102 -18.38 -2.41 1.60
C LYS A 102 -17.09 -1.60 1.44
N TRP A 103 -17.01 -0.77 0.41
CA TRP A 103 -15.82 0.04 0.14
C TRP A 103 -16.07 1.48 0.52
N ILE A 104 -15.23 2.01 1.40
CA ILE A 104 -15.32 3.38 1.88
C ILE A 104 -14.04 4.10 1.49
N VAL A 105 -14.18 5.28 0.88
CA VAL A 105 -13.04 6.13 0.53
C VAL A 105 -13.00 7.32 1.48
N ILE A 106 -11.86 7.53 2.12
CA ILE A 106 -11.63 8.65 3.04
C ILE A 106 -10.48 9.49 2.51
N ALA A 107 -10.74 10.77 2.33
CA ALA A 107 -9.74 11.74 1.90
C ALA A 107 -9.01 12.35 3.08
#